data_da0b4d3885bf27b12e876151e43a8ea9
#
_entry.id   da0b4d3885bf27b12e876151e43a8ea9
#
_cell.length_a   1.000
_cell.length_b   1.000
_cell.length_c   1.000
_cell.angle_alpha   90.00
_cell.angle_beta   90.00
_cell.angle_gamma   90.00
#
_symmetry.space_group_name_H-M   'P 1'
#
loop_
_entity.id
_entity.type
_entity.pdbx_description
1 polymer ?
#
loop_
_entity_poly.entity_id
_entity_poly.type
_entity_poly.pdbx_seq_one_letter_code
_entity_poly.pdbx_strand_id
1 'polypeptide(L)'
;MSNKDIGNKAKKKPVSTRIKEKSRREFLRSAALTAGVVGVSLLGFVPVLQGNTIRLRPPGALKTPDDEQEFFASCIKCGQCVQVCPVEAIKLADLTDGFGIGVPYIDARAQACDFSCDGLQCVLACPTGALTH
;
A
#
# COMPACT_ATOMS: atom_id res chain seq x y z
N MET A 1 -59.55 32.77 41.35
CA MET A 1 -58.87 34.07 41.21
C MET A 1 -57.48 33.74 40.76
N SER A 2 -57.21 34.00 39.71
CA SER A 2 -56.97 34.89 38.64
C SER A 2 -55.67 34.40 37.90
N ASN A 3 -55.91 34.00 36.80
CA ASN A 3 -55.07 33.68 35.68
C ASN A 3 -54.17 34.87 35.31
N LYS A 4 -52.92 34.60 34.92
CA LYS A 4 -52.22 35.47 33.99
C LYS A 4 -51.22 34.67 33.12
N ASP A 5 -51.69 34.41 31.95
CA ASP A 5 -50.91 33.97 30.80
C ASP A 5 -49.78 34.97 30.48
N ILE A 6 -48.56 34.46 30.30
CA ILE A 6 -47.53 35.24 29.58
C ILE A 6 -46.99 34.34 28.47
N GLY A 7 -47.62 34.54 27.30
CA GLY A 7 -47.12 33.99 26.03
C GLY A 7 -45.78 34.59 25.64
N ASN A 8 -44.75 33.77 25.66
CA ASN A 8 -43.48 34.15 25.04
C ASN A 8 -43.40 33.61 23.59
N LYS A 9 -43.85 34.41 22.66
CA LYS A 9 -43.64 34.21 21.21
C LYS A 9 -42.15 34.36 20.92
N ALA A 10 -41.41 33.27 20.96
CA ALA A 10 -40.07 33.24 20.39
C ALA A 10 -40.13 33.51 18.88
N LYS A 11 -39.75 34.68 18.50
CA LYS A 11 -39.61 35.17 17.12
C LYS A 11 -38.48 34.37 16.42
N LYS A 12 -38.84 33.31 15.72
CA LYS A 12 -37.93 32.51 14.89
C LYS A 12 -37.48 33.42 13.75
N LYS A 13 -36.23 33.90 13.85
CA LYS A 13 -35.57 34.62 12.74
C LYS A 13 -35.42 33.66 11.56
N PRO A 14 -35.87 34.05 10.33
CA PRO A 14 -35.60 33.23 9.16
C PRO A 14 -34.11 33.25 8.91
N VAL A 15 -33.50 32.07 8.91
CA VAL A 15 -32.13 31.85 8.41
C VAL A 15 -32.20 32.09 6.90
N SER A 16 -31.88 33.32 6.50
CA SER A 16 -31.67 33.65 5.12
C SER A 16 -30.40 32.96 4.64
N THR A 17 -30.54 31.78 4.09
CA THR A 17 -29.52 31.17 3.25
C THR A 17 -29.37 32.00 2.00
N ARG A 18 -28.57 33.04 2.08
CA ARG A 18 -28.08 33.75 0.91
C ARG A 18 -27.22 32.80 0.12
N ILE A 19 -27.82 32.07 -0.81
CA ILE A 19 -27.09 31.41 -1.89
C ILE A 19 -26.49 32.52 -2.70
N LYS A 20 -25.25 32.90 -2.41
CA LYS A 20 -24.46 33.78 -3.28
C LYS A 20 -24.40 33.10 -4.62
N GLU A 21 -25.04 33.66 -5.62
CA GLU A 21 -24.80 33.27 -7.00
C GLU A 21 -23.30 33.48 -7.27
N LYS A 22 -22.57 32.36 -7.22
CA LYS A 22 -21.17 32.37 -7.59
C LYS A 22 -21.10 32.69 -9.08
N SER A 23 -20.51 33.83 -9.42
CA SER A 23 -20.22 34.18 -10.79
C SER A 23 -19.54 33.00 -11.50
N ARG A 24 -19.92 32.72 -12.75
CA ARG A 24 -19.29 31.65 -13.58
C ARG A 24 -17.77 31.74 -13.55
N ARG A 25 -17.21 32.91 -13.40
CA ARG A 25 -15.78 33.18 -13.31
C ARG A 25 -15.17 32.70 -11.97
N GLU A 26 -15.88 32.85 -10.85
CA GLU A 26 -15.44 32.33 -9.55
C GLU A 26 -15.56 30.81 -9.49
N PHE A 27 -16.59 30.27 -10.12
CA PHE A 27 -16.72 28.81 -10.24
C PHE A 27 -15.56 28.22 -11.03
N LEU A 28 -15.21 28.78 -12.19
CA LEU A 28 -14.07 28.28 -12.98
C LEU A 28 -12.74 28.42 -12.24
N ARG A 29 -12.52 29.50 -11.50
CA ARG A 29 -11.31 29.65 -10.67
C ARG A 29 -11.24 28.63 -9.55
N SER A 30 -12.33 28.41 -8.84
CA SER A 30 -12.36 27.39 -7.77
C SER A 30 -12.19 25.98 -8.33
N ALA A 31 -12.81 25.68 -9.47
CA ALA A 31 -12.65 24.40 -10.14
C ALA A 31 -11.20 24.15 -10.61
N ALA A 32 -10.54 25.18 -11.17
CA ALA A 32 -9.14 25.08 -11.58
C ALA A 32 -8.19 24.85 -10.39
N LEU A 33 -8.43 25.55 -9.27
CA LEU A 33 -7.63 25.39 -8.05
C LEU A 33 -7.81 23.98 -7.45
N THR A 34 -9.06 23.50 -7.36
CA THR A 34 -9.32 22.15 -6.83
C THR A 34 -8.75 21.08 -7.74
N ALA A 35 -8.89 21.20 -9.06
CA ALA A 35 -8.28 20.27 -10.01
C ALA A 35 -6.75 20.28 -9.92
N GLY A 36 -6.14 21.44 -9.74
CA GLY A 36 -4.69 21.57 -9.55
C GLY A 36 -4.21 20.88 -8.27
N VAL A 37 -4.87 21.13 -7.14
CA VAL A 37 -4.51 20.48 -5.86
C VAL A 37 -4.67 18.97 -5.92
N VAL A 38 -5.78 18.49 -6.49
CA VAL A 38 -6.02 17.04 -6.66
C VAL A 38 -4.99 16.44 -7.61
N GLY A 39 -4.66 17.12 -8.71
CA GLY A 39 -3.64 16.66 -9.65
C GLY A 39 -2.26 16.54 -9.03
N VAL A 40 -1.80 17.53 -8.28
CA VAL A 40 -0.51 17.49 -7.57
C VAL A 40 -0.51 16.41 -6.50
N SER A 41 -1.62 16.25 -5.76
CA SER A 41 -1.75 15.19 -4.75
C SER A 41 -1.67 13.79 -5.36
N LEU A 42 -2.33 13.57 -6.50
CA LEU A 42 -2.27 12.30 -7.22
C LEU A 42 -0.88 12.02 -7.76
N LEU A 43 -0.19 13.01 -8.34
CA LEU A 43 1.17 12.85 -8.82
C LEU A 43 2.16 12.56 -7.68
N GLY A 44 1.98 13.16 -6.51
CA GLY A 44 2.77 12.86 -5.32
C GLY A 44 2.47 11.49 -4.71
N PHE A 45 1.24 10.97 -4.90
CA PHE A 45 0.82 9.68 -4.35
C PHE A 45 1.23 8.49 -5.22
N VAL A 46 1.39 8.70 -6.53
CA VAL A 46 1.80 7.65 -7.48
C VAL A 46 3.11 6.96 -7.10
N PRO A 47 4.22 7.66 -6.76
CA PRO A 47 5.46 6.98 -6.36
C PRO A 47 5.33 6.26 -5.02
N VAL A 48 4.44 6.69 -4.13
CA VAL A 48 4.16 5.99 -2.87
C VAL A 48 3.43 4.68 -3.13
N LEU A 49 2.49 4.67 -4.08
CA LEU A 49 1.79 3.44 -4.48
C LEU A 49 2.69 2.50 -5.29
N GLN A 50 3.62 3.04 -6.05
CA GLN A 50 4.58 2.26 -6.82
C GLN A 50 5.74 1.75 -5.98
N GLY A 51 5.70 1.91 -4.66
CA GLY A 51 6.72 1.53 -3.67
C GLY A 51 7.78 0.57 -4.22
N ASN A 52 8.71 1.13 -5.02
CA ASN A 52 9.83 0.40 -5.61
C ASN A 52 10.89 0.14 -4.54
N THR A 53 10.51 -0.53 -3.49
CA THR A 53 11.50 -1.21 -2.66
C THR A 53 11.99 -2.39 -3.50
N ILE A 54 13.16 -2.22 -4.08
CA ILE A 54 13.89 -3.34 -4.69
C ILE A 54 14.13 -4.33 -3.56
N ARG A 55 13.24 -5.28 -3.44
CA ARG A 55 13.37 -6.37 -2.46
C ARG A 55 14.13 -7.48 -3.14
N LEU A 56 15.25 -7.83 -2.55
CA LEU A 56 16.01 -8.97 -3.00
C LEU A 56 15.15 -10.23 -2.79
N ARG A 57 15.00 -11.00 -3.84
CA ARG A 57 14.34 -12.30 -3.77
C ARG A 57 15.31 -13.39 -3.30
N PRO A 58 14.80 -14.49 -2.72
CA PRO A 58 15.61 -15.63 -2.43
C PRO A 58 16.34 -16.17 -3.67
N PRO A 59 17.49 -16.81 -3.52
CA PRO A 59 18.19 -17.45 -4.62
C PRO A 59 17.27 -18.36 -5.44
N GLY A 60 17.40 -18.31 -6.75
CA GLY A 60 16.58 -19.09 -7.67
C GLY A 60 15.22 -18.52 -8.01
N ALA A 61 14.80 -17.38 -7.39
CA ALA A 61 13.53 -16.73 -7.70
C ALA A 61 13.56 -15.91 -8.99
N LEU A 62 14.74 -15.41 -9.36
CA LEU A 62 14.90 -14.50 -10.51
C LEU A 62 16.09 -14.94 -11.35
N LYS A 63 15.84 -15.19 -12.64
CA LYS A 63 16.86 -15.33 -13.66
C LYS A 63 16.89 -14.09 -14.57
N THR A 64 15.72 -13.49 -14.81
CA THR A 64 15.52 -12.27 -15.61
C THR A 64 14.55 -11.31 -14.92
N PRO A 65 14.48 -10.02 -15.27
CA PRO A 65 13.53 -9.07 -14.71
C PRO A 65 12.05 -9.46 -14.88
N ASP A 66 11.74 -10.23 -15.92
CA ASP A 66 10.37 -10.69 -16.22
C ASP A 66 9.95 -11.88 -15.33
N ASP A 67 10.91 -12.55 -14.71
CA ASP A 67 10.69 -13.74 -13.87
C ASP A 67 9.99 -13.40 -12.55
N GLU A 68 9.92 -12.13 -12.16
CA GLU A 68 9.24 -11.75 -10.93
C GLU A 68 7.74 -12.08 -10.96
N GLN A 69 7.10 -11.88 -12.10
CA GLN A 69 5.69 -12.22 -12.27
C GLN A 69 5.48 -13.74 -12.24
N GLU A 70 6.38 -14.48 -12.86
CA GLU A 70 6.34 -15.95 -12.84
C GLU A 70 6.59 -16.48 -11.43
N PHE A 71 7.54 -15.90 -10.71
CA PHE A 71 7.76 -16.21 -9.30
C PHE A 71 6.52 -15.97 -8.45
N PHE A 72 5.85 -14.81 -8.62
CA PHE A 72 4.62 -14.52 -7.90
C PHE A 72 3.48 -15.48 -8.25
N ALA A 73 3.40 -15.92 -9.50
CA ALA A 73 2.39 -16.86 -9.96
C ALA A 73 2.62 -18.27 -9.41
N SER A 74 3.88 -18.67 -9.28
CA SER A 74 4.28 -20.02 -8.85
C SER A 74 4.39 -20.16 -7.33
N CYS A 75 4.67 -19.06 -6.62
CA CYS A 75 4.88 -19.06 -5.17
C CYS A 75 3.56 -19.16 -4.41
N ILE A 76 3.33 -20.28 -3.74
CA ILE A 76 2.14 -20.50 -2.88
C ILE A 76 2.30 -19.91 -1.47
N LYS A 77 3.37 -19.18 -1.20
CA LYS A 77 3.61 -18.49 0.08
C LYS A 77 3.64 -19.43 1.30
N CYS A 78 4.11 -20.63 1.13
CA CYS A 78 4.10 -21.68 2.18
C CYS A 78 5.11 -21.46 3.32
N GLY A 79 6.10 -20.56 3.13
CA GLY A 79 7.11 -20.23 4.14
C GLY A 79 8.21 -21.31 4.36
N GLN A 80 8.22 -22.40 3.60
CA GLN A 80 9.24 -23.45 3.75
C GLN A 80 10.67 -22.91 3.57
N CYS A 81 10.88 -22.03 2.57
CA CYS A 81 12.17 -21.40 2.33
C CYS A 81 12.68 -20.56 3.52
N VAL A 82 11.78 -20.00 4.32
CA VAL A 82 12.13 -19.25 5.54
C VAL A 82 12.63 -20.20 6.61
N GLN A 83 11.94 -21.33 6.81
CA GLN A 83 12.24 -22.27 7.88
C GLN A 83 13.54 -23.05 7.68
N VAL A 84 13.91 -23.30 6.43
CA VAL A 84 15.13 -24.05 6.12
C VAL A 84 16.37 -23.17 6.01
N CYS A 85 16.22 -21.84 6.10
CA CYS A 85 17.34 -20.92 5.99
C CYS A 85 18.15 -20.88 7.30
N PRO A 86 19.40 -21.38 7.33
CA PRO A 86 20.18 -21.47 8.56
C PRO A 86 20.61 -20.10 9.11
N VAL A 87 20.69 -19.09 8.24
CA VAL A 87 21.06 -17.73 8.61
C VAL A 87 19.86 -16.78 8.75
N GLU A 88 18.63 -17.31 8.66
CA GLU A 88 17.39 -16.54 8.80
C GLU A 88 17.31 -15.30 7.88
N ALA A 89 17.95 -15.36 6.71
CA ALA A 89 18.01 -14.25 5.77
C ALA A 89 16.67 -14.01 5.05
N ILE A 90 15.83 -15.03 4.95
CA ILE A 90 14.57 -14.96 4.20
C ILE A 90 13.45 -14.62 5.17
N LYS A 91 12.68 -13.57 4.83
CA LYS A 91 11.50 -13.12 5.58
C LYS A 91 10.28 -13.15 4.68
N LEU A 92 9.10 -13.23 5.28
CA LEU A 92 7.83 -13.07 4.55
C LEU A 92 7.40 -11.60 4.60
N ALA A 93 6.94 -11.09 3.47
CA ALA A 93 6.44 -9.73 3.38
C ALA A 93 5.16 -9.56 4.20
N ASP A 94 5.10 -8.51 5.01
CA ASP A 94 3.96 -8.17 5.85
C ASP A 94 3.02 -7.17 5.14
N LEU A 95 1.88 -6.87 5.78
CA LEU A 95 0.88 -5.90 5.30
C LEU A 95 1.46 -4.51 5.05
N THR A 96 2.43 -4.10 5.86
CA THR A 96 3.12 -2.80 5.75
C THR A 96 4.08 -2.73 4.56
N ASP A 97 4.40 -3.88 4.00
CA ASP A 97 5.38 -4.01 2.93
C ASP A 97 4.81 -3.80 1.52
N GLY A 98 3.51 -3.52 1.42
CA GLY A 98 2.82 -3.26 0.16
C GLY A 98 2.43 -4.53 -0.61
N PHE A 99 2.49 -4.46 -1.94
CA PHE A 99 2.12 -5.60 -2.78
C PHE A 99 3.04 -6.80 -2.55
N GLY A 100 2.43 -7.98 -2.42
CA GLY A 100 3.17 -9.22 -2.26
C GLY A 100 3.18 -9.78 -0.84
N ILE A 101 2.14 -9.51 -0.05
CA ILE A 101 1.95 -10.07 1.30
C ILE A 101 2.21 -11.58 1.30
N GLY A 102 3.04 -12.03 2.24
CA GLY A 102 3.43 -13.42 2.40
C GLY A 102 4.47 -13.93 1.40
N VAL A 103 4.93 -13.10 0.47
CA VAL A 103 5.98 -13.47 -0.49
C VAL A 103 7.35 -13.38 0.19
N PRO A 104 8.22 -14.38 0.01
CA PRO A 104 9.54 -14.36 0.61
C PRO A 104 10.44 -13.29 -0.03
N TYR A 105 11.19 -12.60 0.82
CA TYR A 105 12.20 -11.61 0.42
C TYR A 105 13.40 -11.66 1.37
N ILE A 106 14.50 -11.07 0.94
CA ILE A 106 15.72 -10.89 1.73
C ILE A 106 15.88 -9.40 2.03
N ASP A 107 15.96 -9.06 3.32
CA ASP A 107 16.40 -7.76 3.77
C ASP A 107 17.91 -7.79 3.99
N ALA A 108 18.67 -7.47 2.95
CA ALA A 108 20.12 -7.54 2.98
C ALA A 108 20.77 -6.57 4.00
N ARG A 109 20.02 -5.59 4.51
CA ARG A 109 20.52 -4.69 5.56
C ARG A 109 20.40 -5.29 6.95
N ALA A 110 19.36 -6.10 7.17
CA ALA A 110 19.17 -6.80 8.43
C ALA A 110 19.99 -8.09 8.47
N GLN A 111 19.84 -8.92 7.43
CA GLN A 111 20.55 -10.19 7.29
C GLN A 111 20.65 -10.57 5.82
N ALA A 112 21.85 -10.55 5.28
CA ALA A 112 22.10 -10.97 3.90
C ALA A 112 22.20 -12.51 3.80
N CYS A 113 21.83 -13.05 2.65
CA CYS A 113 22.14 -14.42 2.31
C CYS A 113 23.62 -14.51 1.94
N ASP A 114 24.37 -15.32 2.65
CA ASP A 114 25.80 -15.56 2.46
C ASP A 114 26.11 -16.84 1.69
N PHE A 115 25.07 -17.57 1.25
CA PHE A 115 25.17 -18.85 0.55
C PHE A 115 25.92 -19.95 1.35
N SER A 116 26.00 -19.81 2.67
CA SER A 116 26.69 -20.77 3.55
C SER A 116 25.95 -22.10 3.72
N CYS A 117 24.70 -22.17 3.25
CA CYS A 117 23.93 -23.41 3.32
C CYS A 117 24.35 -24.40 2.21
N ASP A 118 24.49 -25.65 2.56
CA ASP A 118 24.80 -26.74 1.61
C ASP A 118 23.64 -26.88 0.59
N GLY A 119 23.90 -26.58 -0.69
CA GLY A 119 23.00 -26.87 -1.80
C GLY A 119 21.74 -26.00 -1.86
N LEU A 120 21.78 -24.73 -1.41
CA LEU A 120 20.64 -23.81 -1.51
C LEU A 120 19.34 -24.44 -0.95
N GLN A 121 19.31 -24.70 0.33
CA GLN A 121 18.21 -25.37 1.02
C GLN A 121 16.82 -24.78 0.71
N CYS A 122 16.75 -23.45 0.50
CA CYS A 122 15.50 -22.77 0.13
C CYS A 122 14.98 -23.22 -1.25
N VAL A 123 15.88 -23.51 -2.20
CA VAL A 123 15.51 -24.03 -3.53
C VAL A 123 15.05 -25.48 -3.42
N LEU A 124 15.78 -26.30 -2.68
CA LEU A 124 15.46 -27.72 -2.50
C LEU A 124 14.15 -27.94 -1.75
N ALA A 125 13.82 -27.04 -0.81
CA ALA A 125 12.61 -27.12 -0.02
C ALA A 125 11.36 -26.52 -0.72
N CYS A 126 11.53 -25.89 -1.90
CA CYS A 126 10.42 -25.26 -2.59
C CYS A 126 9.51 -26.31 -3.28
N PRO A 127 8.26 -26.52 -2.80
CA PRO A 127 7.42 -27.60 -3.32
C PRO A 127 6.85 -27.30 -4.71
N THR A 128 6.80 -26.03 -5.09
CA THR A 128 6.22 -25.60 -6.38
C THR A 128 7.26 -25.34 -7.46
N GLY A 129 8.56 -25.40 -7.10
CA GLY A 129 9.63 -25.02 -8.02
C GLY A 129 9.67 -23.52 -8.35
N ALA A 130 9.00 -22.67 -7.55
CA ALA A 130 9.09 -21.21 -7.72
C ALA A 130 10.54 -20.70 -7.49
N LEU A 131 11.34 -21.43 -6.73
CA LEU A 131 12.79 -21.26 -6.61
C LEU A 131 13.46 -22.38 -7.42
N THR A 132 14.24 -21.99 -8.43
CA THR A 132 14.93 -22.94 -9.32
C THR A 132 16.43 -22.62 -9.41
N HIS A 133 17.22 -23.60 -9.84
CA HIS A 133 18.66 -23.42 -10.10
C HIS A 133 18.92 -22.71 -11.42
#